data_6ad18e34b25e590484bc72aaea88370b
#
_entry.id   6ad18e34b25e590484bc72aaea88370b
#
_cell.length_a   1.000
_cell.length_b   1.000
_cell.length_c   1.000
_cell.angle_alpha   90.00
_cell.angle_beta   90.00
_cell.angle_gamma   90.00
#
_symmetry.space_group_name_H-M   'P 1'
#
loop_
_entity.id
_entity.type
_entity.pdbx_description
1 polymer ?
#
loop_
_entity_poly.entity_id
_entity_poly.type
_entity_poly.pdbx_seq_one_letter_code
_entity_poly.pdbx_strand_id
1 'polypeptide(L)'
;MLSKKFKQVMETDTIATAKALLGMQLCLDGKPLGRIVETEAYLGSKDSACHSANDRRTPKNEAMYLAAGHWYVYQIYGHQMLNLVTKPQNVAEAVLIRALETADGHLLANGPGKLTKFAGIDKSYNGDSL
;
A
#
# COMPACT_ATOMS: atom_id res chain seq x y z
N MET A 1 16.00 -4.85 2.80
CA MET A 1 15.72 -5.68 1.61
C MET A 1 14.59 -6.65 1.93
N LEU A 2 13.64 -6.83 1.01
CA LEU A 2 12.54 -7.77 1.20
C LEU A 2 13.02 -9.20 1.05
N SER A 3 12.53 -10.10 1.93
CA SER A 3 12.84 -11.52 1.82
C SER A 3 12.22 -12.13 0.55
N LYS A 4 12.85 -13.19 0.05
CA LYS A 4 12.34 -13.95 -1.10
C LYS A 4 10.95 -14.51 -0.82
N LYS A 5 10.72 -14.97 0.41
CA LYS A 5 9.43 -15.50 0.85
C LYS A 5 8.33 -14.43 0.79
N PHE A 6 8.63 -13.22 1.27
CA PHE A 6 7.67 -12.13 1.23
C PHE A 6 7.33 -11.72 -0.21
N LYS A 7 8.33 -11.65 -1.09
CA LYS A 7 8.11 -11.34 -2.50
C LYS A 7 7.16 -12.36 -3.16
N GLN A 8 7.33 -13.63 -2.85
CA GLN A 8 6.47 -14.68 -3.37
C GLN A 8 5.04 -14.53 -2.86
N VAL A 9 4.85 -14.25 -1.58
CA VAL A 9 3.52 -14.02 -1.00
C VAL A 9 2.86 -12.81 -1.66
N MET A 10 3.59 -11.72 -1.83
CA MET A 10 3.10 -10.48 -2.44
C MET A 10 2.59 -10.72 -3.87
N GLU A 11 3.27 -11.56 -4.64
CA GLU A 11 2.89 -11.86 -6.01
C GLU A 11 1.72 -12.83 -6.13
N THR A 12 1.40 -13.59 -5.07
CA THR A 12 0.43 -14.68 -5.15
C THR A 12 -0.83 -14.49 -4.30
N ASP A 13 -0.76 -13.73 -3.20
CA ASP A 13 -1.88 -13.66 -2.26
C ASP A 13 -1.92 -12.29 -1.56
N THR A 14 -2.89 -11.47 -1.96
CA THR A 14 -3.06 -10.10 -1.43
C THR A 14 -3.48 -10.11 0.04
N ILE A 15 -4.35 -11.02 0.44
CA ILE A 15 -4.79 -11.12 1.85
C ILE A 15 -3.62 -11.55 2.73
N ALA A 16 -2.85 -12.54 2.30
CA ALA A 16 -1.67 -12.98 3.03
C ALA A 16 -0.62 -11.87 3.10
N THR A 17 -0.50 -11.06 2.05
CA THR A 17 0.39 -9.89 2.04
C THR A 17 -0.05 -8.86 3.07
N ALA A 18 -1.34 -8.56 3.15
CA ALA A 18 -1.86 -7.62 4.16
C ALA A 18 -1.51 -8.06 5.57
N LYS A 19 -1.64 -9.35 5.85
CA LYS A 19 -1.28 -9.93 7.15
C LYS A 19 0.23 -9.90 7.40
N ALA A 20 1.03 -10.22 6.38
CA ALA A 20 2.49 -10.28 6.49
C ALA A 20 3.11 -8.89 6.70
N LEU A 21 2.47 -7.83 6.21
CA LEU A 21 2.92 -6.45 6.39
C LEU A 21 2.81 -5.99 7.84
N LEU A 22 1.90 -6.56 8.62
CA LEU A 22 1.74 -6.18 10.03
C LEU A 22 3.02 -6.49 10.80
N GLY A 23 3.56 -5.47 11.48
CA GLY A 23 4.81 -5.57 12.21
C GLY A 23 6.04 -5.21 11.40
N MET A 24 5.93 -5.01 10.09
CA MET A 24 7.04 -4.59 9.25
C MET A 24 7.30 -3.09 9.38
N GLN A 25 8.57 -2.71 9.24
CA GLN A 25 8.99 -1.32 9.24
C GLN A 25 8.72 -0.69 7.88
N LEU A 26 7.97 0.42 7.85
CA LEU A 26 7.85 1.22 6.63
C LEU A 26 9.04 2.16 6.54
N CYS A 27 9.77 2.09 5.43
CA CYS A 27 10.92 2.95 5.16
C CYS A 27 10.69 3.70 3.85
N LEU A 28 11.01 4.98 3.85
CA LEU A 28 11.02 5.81 2.64
C LEU A 28 12.37 6.50 2.53
N ASP A 29 12.95 6.45 1.34
CA ASP A 29 14.25 7.07 1.06
C ASP A 29 15.32 6.64 2.09
N GLY A 30 15.27 5.37 2.50
CA GLY A 30 16.19 4.80 3.47
C GLY A 30 15.90 5.16 4.92
N LYS A 31 14.84 5.93 5.19
CA LYS A 31 14.50 6.34 6.57
C LYS A 31 13.36 5.48 7.12
N PRO A 32 13.55 4.83 8.28
CA PRO A 32 12.46 4.12 8.93
C PRO A 32 11.45 5.11 9.52
N LEU A 33 10.18 4.91 9.22
CA LEU A 33 9.10 5.79 9.66
C LEU A 33 8.31 5.23 10.84
N GLY A 34 8.14 3.91 10.87
CA GLY A 34 7.36 3.24 11.88
C GLY A 34 6.96 1.86 11.46
N ARG A 35 6.39 1.13 12.41
CA ARG A 35 5.93 -0.24 12.18
C ARG A 35 4.48 -0.22 11.72
N ILE A 36 4.17 -0.99 10.69
CA ILE A 36 2.82 -1.09 10.16
C ILE A 36 1.97 -1.88 11.15
N VAL A 37 0.85 -1.30 11.59
CA VAL A 37 -0.05 -1.92 12.58
C VAL A 37 -1.47 -2.13 12.06
N GLU A 38 -1.84 -1.50 10.93
CA GLU A 38 -3.13 -1.72 10.29
C GLU A 38 -2.97 -1.72 8.78
N THR A 39 -3.62 -2.68 8.12
CA THR A 39 -3.66 -2.80 6.66
C THR A 39 -5.07 -3.16 6.21
N GLU A 40 -5.35 -2.96 4.92
CA GLU A 40 -6.63 -3.31 4.31
C GLU A 40 -6.38 -3.83 2.89
N ALA A 41 -6.86 -5.04 2.60
CA ALA A 41 -6.66 -5.67 1.29
C ALA A 41 -7.77 -5.27 0.31
N TYR A 42 -7.38 -4.92 -0.92
CA TYR A 42 -8.29 -4.68 -2.04
C TYR A 42 -8.06 -5.73 -3.12
N LEU A 43 -9.11 -6.48 -3.44
CA LEU A 43 -9.02 -7.72 -4.22
C LEU A 43 -9.38 -7.56 -5.71
N GLY A 44 -9.29 -6.36 -6.22
CA GLY A 44 -9.44 -6.13 -7.66
C GLY A 44 -10.88 -6.04 -8.14
N SER A 45 -11.13 -6.55 -9.35
CA SER A 45 -12.40 -6.36 -10.05
C SER A 45 -13.61 -6.96 -9.32
N LYS A 46 -13.39 -7.97 -8.49
CA LYS A 46 -14.45 -8.65 -7.72
C LYS A 46 -14.75 -7.96 -6.38
N ASP A 47 -13.99 -6.96 -6.00
CA ASP A 47 -14.12 -6.24 -4.74
C ASP A 47 -14.80 -4.90 -4.99
N SER A 48 -16.06 -4.76 -4.57
CA SER A 48 -16.84 -3.55 -4.80
C SER A 48 -16.27 -2.30 -4.13
N ALA A 49 -15.46 -2.47 -3.08
CA ALA A 49 -14.79 -1.37 -2.40
C ALA A 49 -13.49 -0.94 -3.09
N CYS A 50 -13.01 -1.71 -4.07
CA CYS A 50 -11.76 -1.46 -4.76
C CYS A 50 -11.95 -0.46 -5.90
N HIS A 51 -10.91 0.38 -6.17
CA HIS A 51 -10.91 1.32 -7.29
C HIS A 51 -10.94 0.64 -8.66
N SER A 52 -10.51 -0.62 -8.72
CA SER A 52 -10.56 -1.44 -9.94
C SER A 52 -11.79 -2.33 -10.01
N ALA A 53 -12.80 -2.11 -9.16
CA ALA A 53 -14.05 -2.87 -9.20
C ALA A 53 -14.63 -2.85 -10.61
N ASN A 54 -15.14 -4.01 -11.06
CA ASN A 54 -15.68 -4.20 -12.41
C ASN A 54 -14.65 -3.89 -13.51
N ASP A 55 -13.38 -4.19 -13.25
CA ASP A 55 -12.25 -3.96 -14.18
C ASP A 55 -12.08 -2.49 -14.59
N ARG A 56 -12.48 -1.57 -13.73
CA ARG A 56 -12.29 -0.14 -13.98
C ARG A 56 -10.79 0.15 -14.07
N ARG A 57 -10.37 0.75 -15.18
CA ARG A 57 -8.99 1.16 -15.40
C ARG A 57 -8.96 2.57 -15.95
N THR A 58 -8.37 3.49 -15.19
CA THR A 58 -8.32 4.91 -15.51
C THR A 58 -6.91 5.44 -15.25
N PRO A 59 -6.54 6.62 -15.77
CA PRO A 59 -5.24 7.21 -15.43
C PRO A 59 -5.02 7.36 -13.92
N LYS A 60 -6.08 7.55 -13.15
CA LYS A 60 -5.96 7.72 -11.69
C LYS A 60 -5.61 6.42 -10.97
N ASN A 61 -6.04 5.26 -11.46
CA ASN A 61 -5.74 3.98 -10.82
C ASN A 61 -4.75 3.11 -11.61
N GLU A 62 -4.13 3.66 -12.66
CA GLU A 62 -3.22 2.90 -13.52
C GLU A 62 -2.07 2.25 -12.75
N ALA A 63 -1.52 2.93 -11.74
CA ALA A 63 -0.43 2.37 -10.93
C ALA A 63 -0.83 1.08 -10.20
N MET A 64 -2.12 0.88 -9.93
CA MET A 64 -2.64 -0.33 -9.30
C MET A 64 -2.48 -1.57 -10.20
N TYR A 65 -2.33 -1.36 -11.51
CA TYR A 65 -2.12 -2.43 -12.50
C TYR A 65 -0.65 -2.76 -12.74
N LEU A 66 0.28 -2.07 -12.04
CA LEU A 66 1.70 -2.38 -12.11
C LEU A 66 2.00 -3.70 -11.39
N ALA A 67 3.21 -4.24 -11.61
CA ALA A 67 3.65 -5.45 -10.94
C ALA A 67 3.75 -5.24 -9.43
N ALA A 68 3.68 -6.34 -8.67
CA ALA A 68 3.84 -6.32 -7.23
C ALA A 68 5.10 -5.57 -6.81
N GLY A 69 5.00 -4.82 -5.72
CA GLY A 69 6.14 -4.05 -5.19
C GLY A 69 6.20 -2.60 -5.63
N HIS A 70 5.20 -2.12 -6.38
CA HIS A 70 5.07 -0.70 -6.70
C HIS A 70 4.12 -0.02 -5.72
N TRP A 71 4.31 1.28 -5.52
CA TRP A 71 3.38 2.08 -4.71
C TRP A 71 2.25 2.61 -5.58
N TYR A 72 1.04 2.57 -5.04
CA TYR A 72 -0.13 3.23 -5.61
C TYR A 72 -0.61 4.28 -4.61
N VAL A 73 -0.51 5.55 -4.98
CA VAL A 73 -0.94 6.67 -4.15
C VAL A 73 -2.09 7.37 -4.85
N TYR A 74 -3.23 7.48 -4.17
CA TYR A 74 -4.36 8.24 -4.69
C TYR A 74 -4.92 9.19 -3.63
N GLN A 75 -5.68 10.17 -4.09
CA GLN A 75 -6.21 11.21 -3.22
C GLN A 75 -7.73 11.05 -3.03
N ILE A 76 -8.17 11.09 -1.77
CA ILE A 76 -9.59 11.13 -1.41
C ILE A 76 -9.78 12.29 -0.44
N TYR A 77 -10.68 13.23 -0.78
CA TYR A 77 -11.00 14.39 0.07
C TYR A 77 -9.76 15.13 0.58
N GLY A 78 -8.77 15.30 -0.29
CA GLY A 78 -7.52 15.97 0.07
C GLY A 78 -6.50 15.13 0.83
N HIS A 79 -6.82 13.88 1.14
CA HIS A 79 -5.90 12.95 1.83
C HIS A 79 -5.26 11.99 0.83
N GLN A 80 -3.94 11.79 0.99
CA GLN A 80 -3.21 10.82 0.18
C GLN A 80 -3.33 9.44 0.83
N MET A 81 -3.52 8.41 -0.01
CA MET A 81 -3.68 7.03 0.44
C MET A 81 -2.57 6.17 -0.15
N LEU A 82 -1.73 5.57 0.70
CA LEU A 82 -0.59 4.76 0.28
C LEU A 82 -0.95 3.29 0.22
N ASN A 83 -0.82 2.71 -0.97
CA ASN A 83 -1.07 1.29 -1.19
C ASN A 83 0.17 0.60 -1.75
N LEU A 84 0.41 -0.63 -1.30
CA LEU A 84 1.39 -1.53 -1.90
C LEU A 84 0.68 -2.42 -2.92
N VAL A 85 1.09 -2.30 -4.17
CA VAL A 85 0.53 -3.12 -5.26
C VAL A 85 1.01 -4.57 -5.10
N THR A 86 0.09 -5.50 -5.24
CA THR A 86 0.34 -6.94 -5.20
C THR A 86 0.05 -7.55 -6.56
N LYS A 87 0.33 -8.85 -6.70
CA LYS A 87 0.03 -9.61 -7.93
C LYS A 87 0.88 -9.18 -9.12
N PRO A 88 0.90 -9.99 -10.17
CA PRO A 88 1.61 -9.63 -11.41
C PRO A 88 0.98 -8.43 -12.12
N GLN A 89 1.73 -7.85 -13.05
CA GLN A 89 1.26 -6.75 -13.88
C GLN A 89 -0.11 -7.05 -14.51
N ASN A 90 -0.95 -6.04 -14.60
CA ASN A 90 -2.32 -6.08 -15.13
C ASN A 90 -3.34 -6.79 -14.23
N VAL A 91 -2.95 -7.17 -13.02
CA VAL A 91 -3.88 -7.64 -11.99
C VAL A 91 -3.94 -6.55 -10.91
N ALA A 92 -5.06 -5.84 -10.82
CA ALA A 92 -5.17 -4.65 -9.97
C ALA A 92 -5.60 -5.03 -8.55
N GLU A 93 -4.66 -5.49 -7.75
CA GLU A 93 -4.87 -5.75 -6.33
C GLU A 93 -3.81 -5.02 -5.52
N ALA A 94 -4.16 -4.59 -4.32
CA ALA A 94 -3.27 -3.82 -3.48
C ALA A 94 -3.62 -3.91 -2.00
N VAL A 95 -2.68 -3.51 -1.16
CA VAL A 95 -2.87 -3.39 0.29
C VAL A 95 -2.71 -1.94 0.70
N LEU A 96 -3.75 -1.35 1.28
CA LEU A 96 -3.72 -0.01 1.87
C LEU A 96 -3.01 -0.07 3.22
N ILE A 97 -2.02 0.80 3.41
CA ILE A 97 -1.33 0.98 4.70
C ILE A 97 -2.13 2.02 5.49
N ARG A 98 -2.70 1.61 6.64
CA ARG A 98 -3.65 2.44 7.37
C ARG A 98 -3.07 3.11 8.61
N ALA A 99 -2.11 2.49 9.28
CA ALA A 99 -1.56 3.06 10.51
C ALA A 99 -0.14 2.60 10.76
N LEU A 100 0.63 3.48 11.39
CA LEU A 100 2.01 3.23 11.83
C LEU A 100 2.13 3.48 13.33
N GLU A 101 2.93 2.64 13.99
CA GLU A 101 3.37 2.84 15.35
C GLU A 101 4.84 3.27 15.32
N THR A 102 5.16 4.38 15.96
CA THR A 102 6.52 4.89 16.02
C THR A 102 7.35 4.14 17.07
N ALA A 103 8.68 4.34 17.07
CA ALA A 103 9.61 3.60 17.93
C ALA A 103 9.32 3.74 19.42
N ASP A 104 8.72 4.86 19.83
CA ASP A 104 8.35 5.13 21.22
C ASP A 104 6.94 4.63 21.59
N GLY A 105 6.32 3.83 20.70
CA GLY A 105 5.00 3.25 20.93
C GLY A 105 3.82 4.17 20.70
N HIS A 106 4.05 5.36 20.14
CA HIS A 106 2.95 6.29 19.80
C HIS A 106 2.29 5.92 18.48
N LEU A 107 0.97 5.88 18.48
CA LEU A 107 0.16 5.67 17.29
C LEU A 107 -0.11 7.03 16.63
N LEU A 108 0.96 7.69 16.14
CA LEU A 108 0.87 9.03 15.55
C LEU A 108 0.20 9.06 14.19
N ALA A 109 0.33 7.96 13.45
CA ALA A 109 -0.21 7.84 12.11
C ALA A 109 -1.39 6.88 12.11
N ASN A 110 -2.44 7.25 12.83
CA ASN A 110 -3.65 6.43 12.99
C ASN A 110 -4.68 6.80 11.92
N GLY A 111 -4.58 6.17 10.79
CA GLY A 111 -5.43 6.39 9.63
C GLY A 111 -4.60 6.67 8.38
N PRO A 112 -5.08 6.29 7.18
CA PRO A 112 -4.27 6.34 5.96
C PRO A 112 -3.87 7.77 5.56
N GLY A 113 -4.74 8.77 5.75
CA GLY A 113 -4.41 10.15 5.47
C GLY A 113 -3.46 10.77 6.48
N LYS A 114 -3.60 10.43 7.75
CA LYS A 114 -2.67 10.88 8.81
C LYS A 114 -1.29 10.27 8.61
N LEU A 115 -1.23 9.01 8.19
CA LEU A 115 0.01 8.30 7.90
C LEU A 115 0.80 9.00 6.80
N THR A 116 0.16 9.31 5.67
CA THR A 116 0.84 9.96 4.54
C THR A 116 1.28 11.38 4.89
N LYS A 117 0.47 12.11 5.67
CA LYS A 117 0.84 13.44 6.13
C LYS A 117 2.06 13.39 7.04
N PHE A 118 2.08 12.45 7.99
CA PHE A 118 3.23 12.24 8.89
C PHE A 118 4.49 11.88 8.09
N ALA A 119 4.37 11.01 7.09
CA ALA A 119 5.48 10.49 6.32
C ALA A 119 5.93 11.43 5.18
N GLY A 120 5.16 12.46 4.87
CA GLY A 120 5.44 13.33 3.73
C GLY A 120 5.20 12.64 2.38
N ILE A 121 4.27 11.70 2.32
CA ILE A 121 3.96 10.95 1.10
C ILE A 121 2.91 11.69 0.29
N ASP A 122 3.20 11.91 -0.99
CA ASP A 122 2.27 12.51 -1.94
C ASP A 122 2.27 11.73 -3.26
N LYS A 123 1.64 12.29 -4.27
CA LYS A 123 1.52 11.64 -5.59
C LYS A 123 2.86 11.40 -6.29
N SER A 124 3.93 12.05 -5.85
CA SER A 124 5.26 11.82 -6.45
C SER A 124 5.75 10.38 -6.25
N TYR A 125 5.24 9.69 -5.23
CA TYR A 125 5.56 8.28 -4.97
C TYR A 125 4.70 7.31 -5.79
N ASN A 126 3.65 7.81 -6.46
CA ASN A 126 2.74 6.94 -7.23
C ASN A 126 3.47 6.32 -8.42
N GLY A 127 3.49 4.99 -8.47
CA GLY A 127 4.18 4.24 -9.50
C GLY A 127 5.64 3.91 -9.19
N ASP A 128 6.20 4.42 -8.10
CA ASP A 128 7.56 4.09 -7.70
C ASP A 128 7.65 2.65 -7.19
N SER A 129 8.78 1.99 -7.40
CA SER A 129 9.02 0.64 -6.88
C SER A 129 9.65 0.70 -5.49
N LEU A 130 9.46 -0.38 -4.74
CA LEU A 130 10.14 -0.58 -3.47
C LEU A 130 11.67 -0.60 -3.64
#